data_beacd39ba1be1b87ed3bf90b403d06fe
#
_entry.id   beacd39ba1be1b87ed3bf90b403d06fe
#
_cell.length_a   1.000
_cell.length_b   1.000
_cell.length_c   1.000
_cell.angle_alpha   90.00
_cell.angle_beta   90.00
_cell.angle_gamma   90.00
#
_symmetry.space_group_name_H-M   'P 1'
#
loop_
_entity.id
_entity.type
_entity.pdbx_description
1 polymer ?
#
loop_
_entity_poly.entity_id
_entity_poly.type
_entity_poly.pdbx_seq_one_letter_code
_entity_poly.pdbx_strand_id
1 'polypeptide(L)'
;MNLGVGVSGLNLRYAFMNAAENMTAKKLADLGVTEPDQLAPLFAQVRSRFDSESTRVHEEESWKLFRDAWLGRKSGVLTQITDNWLKPAGPALKPAVGASLNQLRAHVEPKIEELHSLIDSGGDAAASPRDRVDLSLPGVIRPVGSRHLIRQVFQEIEDIFFSIGFSVAEGPEIETPYYNFEALNIPEFHPVRDDMDTFYIDVPSSAGKQSPPSLLLRTHTSPVQIRTMEKTKPPVRVIVPGKVYRRDNPDATHSFMFHQIEGLAVDSDITFCDFTGTIEYFVKQFFGPGVKTRFRPSYFPFTEPSVEFDASCIFCNGTGSNFSGATCSKCKGSGWIELFGAGMVDPAVYGFVNYDPKKVSGFAFGIGIDRLAMLKYGIDDIQVFFQNDVRFLRQFP
;
A
#
# COMPACT_ATOMS: atom_id res chain seq x y z
N MET A 1 8.92 -19.76 -6.94
CA MET A 1 9.67 -19.46 -8.16
C MET A 1 9.78 -20.72 -8.99
N ASN A 2 8.94 -20.91 -9.99
CA ASN A 2 9.09 -21.93 -11.00
C ASN A 2 9.00 -21.22 -12.35
N LEU A 3 10.16 -21.05 -12.95
CA LEU A 3 10.31 -20.52 -14.30
C LEU A 3 9.92 -21.62 -15.28
N GLY A 4 8.70 -21.59 -15.79
CA GLY A 4 8.27 -22.37 -16.94
C GLY A 4 9.01 -21.84 -18.16
N VAL A 5 10.05 -22.56 -18.59
CA VAL A 5 10.73 -22.32 -19.86
C VAL A 5 9.78 -22.77 -20.97
N GLY A 6 9.09 -21.82 -21.61
CA GLY A 6 8.38 -22.05 -22.86
C GLY A 6 9.37 -22.48 -23.93
N VAL A 7 9.31 -23.74 -24.34
CA VAL A 7 10.07 -24.26 -25.49
C VAL A 7 9.46 -23.62 -26.74
N SER A 8 10.14 -22.69 -27.34
CA SER A 8 9.68 -21.96 -28.54
C SER A 8 9.40 -22.93 -29.69
N GLY A 9 8.36 -22.67 -30.50
CA GLY A 9 7.92 -23.49 -31.64
C GLY A 9 9.01 -23.87 -32.65
N LEU A 10 10.15 -23.16 -32.69
CA LEU A 10 11.34 -23.53 -33.45
C LEU A 10 11.96 -24.87 -32.99
N ASN A 11 11.99 -25.14 -31.67
CA ASN A 11 12.56 -26.39 -31.13
C ASN A 11 11.67 -27.60 -31.41
N LEU A 12 10.37 -27.46 -31.45
CA LEU A 12 9.42 -28.54 -31.78
C LEU A 12 9.50 -28.91 -33.27
N ARG A 13 9.63 -27.92 -34.15
CA ARG A 13 9.86 -28.19 -35.59
C ARG A 13 11.15 -28.97 -35.86
N TYR A 14 12.24 -28.65 -35.16
CA TYR A 14 13.51 -29.39 -35.21
C TYR A 14 13.40 -30.80 -34.62
N ALA A 15 12.63 -31.01 -33.58
CA ALA A 15 12.48 -32.31 -32.94
C ALA A 15 11.69 -33.32 -33.81
N PHE A 16 10.68 -32.87 -34.59
CA PHE A 16 9.94 -33.73 -35.51
C PHE A 16 10.63 -33.89 -36.90
N MET A 17 11.44 -32.90 -37.33
CA MET A 17 12.16 -32.96 -38.61
C MET A 17 13.47 -33.75 -38.55
N ASN A 18 14.28 -33.62 -37.51
CA ASN A 18 15.62 -34.23 -37.48
C ASN A 18 15.63 -35.75 -37.18
N ALA A 19 14.60 -36.29 -36.55
CA ALA A 19 14.49 -37.75 -36.39
C ALA A 19 14.00 -38.48 -37.69
N ALA A 20 13.41 -37.71 -38.67
CA ALA A 20 12.89 -38.22 -39.91
C ALA A 20 13.92 -38.44 -41.02
N GLU A 21 15.04 -37.72 -40.93
CA GLU A 21 15.93 -37.61 -42.13
C GLU A 21 16.72 -38.87 -42.46
N ASN A 22 16.77 -39.90 -41.59
CA ASN A 22 17.77 -40.95 -41.86
C ASN A 22 17.29 -42.28 -42.44
N MET A 23 16.04 -42.70 -42.21
CA MET A 23 15.62 -44.04 -42.64
C MET A 23 14.67 -44.01 -43.82
N THR A 24 13.56 -43.27 -43.72
CA THR A 24 12.52 -43.22 -44.77
C THR A 24 12.92 -42.39 -45.99
N ALA A 25 13.94 -41.53 -45.87
CA ALA A 25 14.51 -40.80 -46.97
C ALA A 25 15.48 -41.65 -47.83
N LYS A 26 15.94 -42.81 -47.36
CA LYS A 26 16.80 -43.73 -48.10
C LYS A 26 15.97 -44.79 -48.85
N LYS A 27 16.51 -45.34 -49.99
CA LYS A 27 15.86 -46.42 -50.68
C LYS A 27 16.07 -47.74 -49.93
N LEU A 28 15.17 -48.72 -50.12
CA LEU A 28 15.26 -50.05 -49.46
C LEU A 28 16.58 -50.76 -49.76
N ALA A 29 17.11 -50.61 -51.00
CA ALA A 29 18.42 -51.13 -51.37
C ALA A 29 19.55 -50.57 -50.55
N ASP A 30 19.51 -49.27 -50.24
CA ASP A 30 20.53 -48.58 -49.42
C ASP A 30 20.45 -48.96 -47.95
N LEU A 31 19.31 -49.54 -47.52
CA LEU A 31 19.05 -50.10 -46.19
C LEU A 31 19.36 -51.59 -46.08
N GLY A 32 19.83 -52.20 -47.18
CA GLY A 32 20.19 -53.61 -47.23
C GLY A 32 19.01 -54.54 -47.27
N VAL A 33 17.81 -54.08 -47.65
CA VAL A 33 16.56 -54.88 -47.69
C VAL A 33 16.37 -55.42 -49.09
N THR A 34 16.53 -56.72 -49.20
CA THR A 34 16.38 -57.48 -50.46
C THR A 34 15.24 -58.49 -50.46
N GLU A 35 14.78 -58.89 -49.26
CA GLU A 35 13.75 -59.90 -49.06
C GLU A 35 12.57 -59.37 -48.22
N PRO A 36 11.34 -59.88 -48.41
CA PRO A 36 10.14 -59.43 -47.71
C PRO A 36 10.21 -59.54 -46.19
N ASP A 37 10.88 -60.56 -45.64
CA ASP A 37 10.96 -60.81 -44.20
C ASP A 37 11.78 -59.69 -43.48
N GLN A 38 12.62 -58.97 -44.21
CA GLN A 38 13.42 -57.86 -43.66
C GLN A 38 12.61 -56.56 -43.49
N LEU A 39 11.39 -56.47 -44.01
CA LEU A 39 10.54 -55.29 -43.92
C LEU A 39 9.90 -55.12 -42.55
N ALA A 40 9.54 -56.23 -41.92
CA ALA A 40 8.78 -56.20 -40.65
C ALA A 40 9.52 -55.38 -39.52
N PRO A 41 10.84 -55.55 -39.27
CA PRO A 41 11.54 -54.78 -38.26
C PRO A 41 11.64 -53.28 -38.64
N LEU A 42 11.72 -52.91 -39.91
CA LEU A 42 11.77 -51.52 -40.36
C LEU A 42 10.44 -50.79 -40.10
N PHE A 43 9.33 -51.41 -40.48
CA PHE A 43 8.00 -50.86 -40.22
C PHE A 43 7.69 -50.82 -38.74
N ALA A 44 8.17 -51.76 -37.93
CA ALA A 44 8.06 -51.74 -36.49
C ALA A 44 8.80 -50.54 -35.87
N GLN A 45 10.00 -50.22 -36.37
CA GLN A 45 10.73 -49.03 -35.95
C GLN A 45 10.00 -47.73 -36.32
N VAL A 46 9.45 -47.61 -37.50
CA VAL A 46 8.67 -46.46 -37.95
C VAL A 46 7.43 -46.28 -37.09
N ARG A 47 6.73 -47.40 -36.75
CA ARG A 47 5.57 -47.36 -35.89
C ARG A 47 5.91 -46.95 -34.47
N SER A 48 6.93 -47.56 -33.88
CA SER A 48 7.40 -47.21 -32.52
C SER A 48 7.77 -45.73 -32.40
N ARG A 49 8.39 -45.17 -33.45
CA ARG A 49 8.70 -43.77 -33.55
C ARG A 49 7.44 -42.90 -33.56
N PHE A 50 6.43 -43.25 -34.37
CA PHE A 50 5.14 -42.58 -34.39
C PHE A 50 4.51 -42.55 -33.03
N ASP A 51 4.46 -43.70 -32.34
CA ASP A 51 3.88 -43.80 -31.02
C ASP A 51 4.62 -42.94 -29.98
N SER A 52 5.94 -42.88 -30.05
CA SER A 52 6.75 -42.04 -29.20
C SER A 52 6.59 -40.52 -29.47
N GLU A 53 6.44 -40.13 -30.74
CA GLU A 53 6.24 -38.74 -31.13
C GLU A 53 4.81 -38.29 -30.79
N SER A 54 3.81 -39.16 -30.88
CA SER A 54 2.41 -38.87 -30.56
C SER A 54 2.19 -38.45 -29.11
N THR A 55 3.01 -38.97 -28.18
CA THR A 55 2.92 -38.62 -26.73
C THR A 55 3.33 -37.18 -26.42
N ARG A 56 3.94 -36.46 -27.37
CA ARG A 56 4.40 -35.06 -27.20
C ARG A 56 3.42 -34.05 -27.78
N VAL A 57 2.29 -34.52 -28.30
CA VAL A 57 1.29 -33.63 -28.95
C VAL A 57 0.20 -33.31 -27.92
N HIS A 58 0.20 -32.07 -27.44
CA HIS A 58 -0.72 -31.58 -26.39
C HIS A 58 -1.49 -30.31 -26.77
N GLU A 59 -1.07 -29.62 -27.85
CA GLU A 59 -1.61 -28.33 -28.27
C GLU A 59 -1.83 -28.30 -29.78
N GLU A 60 -2.73 -27.44 -30.25
CA GLU A 60 -3.10 -27.30 -31.67
C GLU A 60 -1.88 -27.05 -32.59
N GLU A 61 -0.91 -26.26 -32.14
CA GLU A 61 0.30 -25.97 -32.92
C GLU A 61 1.20 -27.21 -33.04
N SER A 62 1.39 -27.96 -31.94
CA SER A 62 2.14 -29.22 -31.95
C SER A 62 1.47 -30.30 -32.80
N TRP A 63 0.13 -30.35 -32.76
CA TRP A 63 -0.64 -31.27 -33.61
C TRP A 63 -0.48 -30.95 -35.11
N LYS A 64 -0.55 -29.68 -35.54
CA LYS A 64 -0.35 -29.29 -36.92
C LYS A 64 1.03 -29.71 -37.43
N LEU A 65 2.08 -29.44 -36.64
CA LEU A 65 3.43 -29.85 -36.96
C LEU A 65 3.59 -31.38 -37.08
N PHE A 66 3.01 -32.11 -36.14
CA PHE A 66 3.04 -33.59 -36.09
C PHE A 66 2.28 -34.18 -37.28
N ARG A 67 1.05 -33.71 -37.57
CA ARG A 67 0.27 -34.11 -38.74
C ARG A 67 1.03 -33.89 -40.04
N ASP A 68 1.63 -32.71 -40.21
CA ASP A 68 2.37 -32.35 -41.46
C ASP A 68 3.67 -33.18 -41.60
N ALA A 69 4.32 -33.55 -40.48
CA ALA A 69 5.50 -34.41 -40.46
C ALA A 69 5.15 -35.85 -40.92
N TRP A 70 3.96 -36.36 -40.59
CA TRP A 70 3.53 -37.75 -40.91
C TRP A 70 2.70 -37.87 -42.19
N LEU A 71 1.76 -36.93 -42.43
CA LEU A 71 0.79 -36.99 -43.55
C LEU A 71 1.07 -35.94 -44.65
N GLY A 72 2.11 -35.10 -44.48
CA GLY A 72 2.43 -34.03 -45.43
C GLY A 72 2.63 -34.55 -46.88
N ARG A 73 1.96 -33.91 -47.85
CA ARG A 73 1.94 -34.32 -49.26
C ARG A 73 3.32 -34.34 -49.93
N LYS A 74 4.26 -33.50 -49.51
CA LYS A 74 5.59 -33.36 -50.14
C LYS A 74 6.70 -34.07 -49.36
N SER A 75 6.66 -34.03 -48.05
CA SER A 75 7.76 -34.46 -47.18
C SER A 75 7.32 -35.33 -46.01
N GLY A 76 6.04 -35.72 -45.89
CA GLY A 76 5.55 -36.55 -44.84
C GLY A 76 6.13 -37.96 -44.87
N VAL A 77 6.28 -38.59 -43.71
CA VAL A 77 6.87 -39.92 -43.55
C VAL A 77 6.17 -40.97 -44.46
N LEU A 78 4.83 -40.96 -44.50
CA LEU A 78 4.06 -41.90 -45.36
C LEU A 78 4.30 -41.62 -46.85
N THR A 79 4.49 -40.37 -47.23
CA THR A 79 4.83 -39.99 -48.59
C THR A 79 6.25 -40.42 -48.96
N GLN A 80 7.21 -40.23 -48.03
CA GLN A 80 8.58 -40.71 -48.22
C GLN A 80 8.67 -42.22 -48.38
N ILE A 81 7.94 -42.97 -47.57
CA ILE A 81 7.86 -44.44 -47.72
C ILE A 81 7.26 -44.84 -49.09
N THR A 82 6.24 -44.12 -49.51
CA THR A 82 5.64 -44.38 -50.85
C THR A 82 6.66 -44.10 -51.94
N ASP A 83 7.38 -42.99 -51.88
CA ASP A 83 8.30 -42.57 -52.93
C ASP A 83 9.61 -43.36 -52.94
N ASN A 84 10.18 -43.65 -51.77
CA ASN A 84 11.51 -44.26 -51.61
C ASN A 84 11.48 -45.77 -51.45
N TRP A 85 10.38 -46.34 -50.88
CA TRP A 85 10.30 -47.77 -50.61
C TRP A 85 9.32 -48.49 -51.57
N LEU A 86 8.09 -47.96 -51.80
CA LEU A 86 7.07 -48.62 -52.58
C LEU A 86 7.29 -48.47 -54.11
N LYS A 87 7.55 -47.23 -54.59
CA LYS A 87 7.69 -46.99 -56.03
C LYS A 87 8.94 -47.65 -56.62
N PRO A 88 10.14 -47.61 -55.97
CA PRO A 88 11.33 -48.26 -56.48
C PRO A 88 11.43 -49.75 -56.21
N ALA A 89 10.50 -50.34 -55.39
CA ALA A 89 10.53 -51.73 -55.05
C ALA A 89 10.38 -52.66 -56.24
N GLY A 90 11.21 -53.70 -56.30
CA GLY A 90 11.09 -54.75 -57.29
C GLY A 90 9.78 -55.58 -57.18
N PRO A 91 9.42 -56.34 -58.22
CA PRO A 91 8.14 -57.06 -58.25
C PRO A 91 7.90 -58.00 -57.05
N ALA A 92 8.94 -58.57 -56.48
CA ALA A 92 8.86 -59.46 -55.30
C ALA A 92 8.58 -58.72 -53.98
N LEU A 93 9.12 -57.51 -53.81
CA LEU A 93 8.98 -56.71 -52.58
C LEU A 93 7.77 -55.81 -52.57
N LYS A 94 7.32 -55.38 -53.73
CA LYS A 94 6.25 -54.38 -53.91
C LYS A 94 4.95 -54.71 -53.21
N PRO A 95 4.41 -55.94 -53.24
CA PRO A 95 3.20 -56.32 -52.54
C PRO A 95 3.39 -56.25 -51.01
N ALA A 96 4.52 -56.71 -50.48
CA ALA A 96 4.82 -56.72 -49.04
C ALA A 96 5.00 -55.31 -48.50
N VAL A 97 5.71 -54.38 -49.23
CA VAL A 97 5.84 -52.97 -48.87
C VAL A 97 4.46 -52.29 -48.88
N GLY A 98 3.62 -52.59 -49.90
CA GLY A 98 2.28 -52.02 -50.00
C GLY A 98 1.37 -52.45 -48.84
N ALA A 99 1.41 -53.75 -48.47
CA ALA A 99 0.65 -54.25 -47.32
C ALA A 99 1.09 -53.60 -45.98
N SER A 100 2.39 -53.56 -45.72
CA SER A 100 2.97 -52.92 -44.53
C SER A 100 2.70 -51.41 -44.46
N LEU A 101 2.76 -50.73 -45.58
CA LEU A 101 2.42 -49.31 -45.66
C LEU A 101 0.94 -49.04 -45.34
N ASN A 102 0.03 -49.90 -45.86
CA ASN A 102 -1.39 -49.80 -45.59
C ASN A 102 -1.69 -50.04 -44.11
N GLN A 103 -1.00 -51.01 -43.50
CA GLN A 103 -1.13 -51.27 -42.03
C GLN A 103 -0.62 -50.06 -41.21
N LEU A 104 0.52 -49.45 -41.61
CA LEU A 104 1.05 -48.27 -40.96
C LEU A 104 0.07 -47.09 -41.10
N ARG A 105 -0.49 -46.90 -42.30
CA ARG A 105 -1.47 -45.85 -42.58
C ARG A 105 -2.72 -46.01 -41.70
N ALA A 106 -3.27 -47.24 -41.60
CA ALA A 106 -4.40 -47.56 -40.75
C ALA A 106 -4.13 -47.35 -39.25
N HIS A 107 -2.89 -47.30 -38.83
CA HIS A 107 -2.50 -46.95 -37.46
C HIS A 107 -2.33 -45.45 -37.27
N VAL A 108 -1.68 -44.75 -38.22
CA VAL A 108 -1.29 -43.34 -38.13
C VAL A 108 -2.49 -42.41 -38.28
N GLU A 109 -3.33 -42.60 -39.34
CA GLU A 109 -4.41 -41.66 -39.65
C GLU A 109 -5.46 -41.55 -38.50
N PRO A 110 -6.00 -42.67 -37.96
CA PRO A 110 -6.99 -42.57 -36.86
C PRO A 110 -6.39 -41.96 -35.59
N LYS A 111 -5.12 -42.24 -35.31
CA LYS A 111 -4.48 -41.71 -34.10
C LYS A 111 -4.24 -40.21 -34.16
N ILE A 112 -3.92 -39.67 -35.34
CA ILE A 112 -3.81 -38.23 -35.55
C ILE A 112 -5.15 -37.52 -35.37
N GLU A 113 -6.24 -38.13 -35.85
CA GLU A 113 -7.59 -37.60 -35.66
C GLU A 113 -8.06 -37.69 -34.20
N GLU A 114 -7.75 -38.80 -33.50
CA GLU A 114 -8.02 -38.93 -32.06
C GLU A 114 -7.33 -37.84 -31.26
N LEU A 115 -6.05 -37.56 -31.53
CA LEU A 115 -5.31 -36.51 -30.88
C LEU A 115 -5.91 -35.11 -31.14
N HIS A 116 -6.39 -34.84 -32.35
CA HIS A 116 -7.09 -33.60 -32.68
C HIS A 116 -8.38 -33.47 -31.88
N SER A 117 -9.18 -34.53 -31.83
CA SER A 117 -10.44 -34.53 -31.07
C SER A 117 -10.22 -34.29 -29.56
N LEU A 118 -9.13 -34.82 -29.01
CA LEU A 118 -8.74 -34.58 -27.61
C LEU A 118 -8.32 -33.14 -27.36
N ILE A 119 -7.65 -32.52 -28.32
CA ILE A 119 -7.25 -31.08 -28.23
C ILE A 119 -8.46 -30.17 -28.43
N ASP A 120 -9.32 -30.46 -29.41
CA ASP A 120 -10.54 -29.67 -29.71
C ASP A 120 -11.58 -29.77 -28.58
N SER A 121 -11.66 -30.89 -27.88
CA SER A 121 -12.51 -31.04 -26.71
C SER A 121 -11.99 -30.32 -25.45
N GLY A 122 -10.92 -29.50 -25.60
CA GLY A 122 -10.42 -28.61 -24.55
C GLY A 122 -9.57 -29.26 -23.48
N GLY A 123 -8.96 -30.41 -23.75
CA GLY A 123 -8.01 -31.02 -22.81
C GLY A 123 -8.57 -31.42 -21.42
N ASP A 124 -9.86 -31.37 -21.24
CA ASP A 124 -10.56 -31.44 -19.94
C ASP A 124 -10.77 -32.88 -19.42
N ALA A 125 -10.17 -33.86 -20.08
CA ALA A 125 -10.35 -35.29 -19.71
C ALA A 125 -9.50 -35.72 -18.48
N ALA A 126 -8.65 -34.85 -17.93
CA ALA A 126 -7.78 -35.21 -16.81
C ALA A 126 -8.03 -34.41 -15.50
N ALA A 127 -8.84 -33.37 -15.53
CA ALA A 127 -9.20 -32.65 -14.31
C ALA A 127 -10.40 -33.37 -13.64
N SER A 128 -10.16 -33.93 -12.47
CA SER A 128 -11.25 -34.45 -11.61
C SER A 128 -12.31 -33.35 -11.43
N PRO A 129 -13.61 -33.66 -11.38
CA PRO A 129 -14.66 -32.69 -11.07
C PRO A 129 -14.41 -31.88 -9.77
N ARG A 130 -13.49 -32.37 -8.93
CA ARG A 130 -13.07 -31.70 -7.68
C ARG A 130 -12.08 -30.57 -7.88
N ASP A 131 -11.44 -30.46 -9.04
CA ASP A 131 -10.42 -29.44 -9.32
C ASP A 131 -10.93 -28.25 -10.15
N ARG A 132 -12.19 -28.29 -10.56
CA ARG A 132 -12.83 -27.16 -11.24
C ARG A 132 -13.18 -26.08 -10.21
N VAL A 133 -12.39 -25.01 -10.18
CA VAL A 133 -12.73 -23.81 -9.41
C VAL A 133 -13.93 -23.15 -10.08
N ASP A 134 -15.04 -23.07 -9.34
CA ASP A 134 -16.20 -22.29 -9.79
C ASP A 134 -15.90 -20.80 -9.71
N LEU A 135 -15.62 -20.18 -10.85
CA LEU A 135 -15.31 -18.76 -10.96
C LEU A 135 -16.53 -17.83 -10.72
N SER A 136 -17.74 -18.38 -10.64
CA SER A 136 -18.93 -17.61 -10.28
C SER A 136 -19.07 -17.41 -8.77
N LEU A 137 -18.36 -18.20 -7.96
CA LEU A 137 -18.32 -18.01 -6.52
C LEU A 137 -17.42 -16.83 -6.16
N PRO A 138 -17.81 -15.97 -5.20
CA PRO A 138 -16.94 -14.92 -4.73
C PRO A 138 -15.66 -15.51 -4.13
N GLY A 139 -14.51 -15.00 -4.54
CA GLY A 139 -13.22 -15.39 -3.99
C GLY A 139 -13.10 -15.06 -2.50
N VAL A 140 -12.13 -15.66 -1.82
CA VAL A 140 -11.82 -15.30 -0.44
C VAL A 140 -11.32 -13.84 -0.40
N ILE A 141 -12.18 -12.95 0.05
CA ILE A 141 -11.80 -11.55 0.30
C ILE A 141 -10.96 -11.54 1.57
N ARG A 142 -9.66 -11.29 1.42
CA ARG A 142 -8.81 -10.99 2.57
C ARG A 142 -9.13 -9.57 3.03
N PRO A 143 -9.55 -9.36 4.30
CA PRO A 143 -9.82 -8.02 4.77
C PRO A 143 -8.52 -7.20 4.69
N VAL A 144 -8.58 -6.08 4.00
CA VAL A 144 -7.52 -5.07 4.04
C VAL A 144 -7.62 -4.40 5.40
N GLY A 145 -6.48 -4.23 6.08
CA GLY A 145 -6.45 -3.52 7.36
C GLY A 145 -6.87 -2.05 7.19
N SER A 146 -7.51 -1.48 8.22
CA SER A 146 -7.84 -0.05 8.27
C SER A 146 -6.66 0.76 8.81
N ARG A 147 -6.45 1.97 8.29
CA ARG A 147 -5.55 2.91 8.93
C ARG A 147 -6.19 3.40 10.24
N HIS A 148 -5.38 3.51 11.29
CA HIS A 148 -5.87 4.03 12.58
C HIS A 148 -6.49 5.43 12.41
N LEU A 149 -7.64 5.68 13.04
CA LEU A 149 -8.40 6.92 12.85
C LEU A 149 -7.58 8.19 13.14
N ILE A 150 -6.77 8.18 14.20
CA ILE A 150 -5.88 9.31 14.51
C ILE A 150 -4.89 9.58 13.36
N ARG A 151 -4.36 8.54 12.69
CA ARG A 151 -3.48 8.75 11.52
C ARG A 151 -4.21 9.33 10.32
N GLN A 152 -5.49 8.99 10.14
CA GLN A 152 -6.32 9.58 9.08
C GLN A 152 -6.55 11.07 9.36
N VAL A 153 -6.84 11.43 10.61
CA VAL A 153 -7.02 12.83 11.03
C VAL A 153 -5.72 13.63 10.90
N PHE A 154 -4.59 13.05 11.28
CA PHE A 154 -3.28 13.68 11.04
C PHE A 154 -3.08 14.00 9.57
N GLN A 155 -3.27 13.00 8.69
CA GLN A 155 -3.08 13.18 7.25
C GLN A 155 -3.98 14.28 6.69
N GLU A 156 -5.24 14.30 7.07
CA GLU A 156 -6.18 15.33 6.63
C GLU A 156 -5.74 16.74 7.06
N ILE A 157 -5.27 16.89 8.30
CA ILE A 157 -4.80 18.19 8.80
C ILE A 157 -3.49 18.59 8.10
N GLU A 158 -2.56 17.66 7.94
CA GLU A 158 -1.32 17.86 7.19
C GLU A 158 -1.61 18.33 5.76
N ASP A 159 -2.52 17.68 5.04
CA ASP A 159 -2.90 18.04 3.67
C ASP A 159 -3.50 19.46 3.60
N ILE A 160 -4.33 19.84 4.58
CA ILE A 160 -4.87 21.22 4.66
C ILE A 160 -3.75 22.24 4.81
N PHE A 161 -2.82 22.03 5.74
CA PHE A 161 -1.72 22.98 5.98
C PHE A 161 -0.67 22.97 4.85
N PHE A 162 -0.41 21.83 4.21
CA PHE A 162 0.43 21.77 3.01
C PHE A 162 -0.14 22.62 1.87
N SER A 163 -1.47 22.63 1.70
CA SER A 163 -2.12 23.42 0.66
C SER A 163 -1.89 24.93 0.79
N ILE A 164 -1.54 25.40 1.99
CA ILE A 164 -1.25 26.81 2.29
C ILE A 164 0.23 27.08 2.62
N GLY A 165 1.11 26.13 2.26
CA GLY A 165 2.56 26.35 2.27
C GLY A 165 3.28 26.04 3.58
N PHE A 166 2.65 25.30 4.49
CA PHE A 166 3.35 24.75 5.66
C PHE A 166 4.10 23.46 5.30
N SER A 167 5.13 23.15 6.07
CA SER A 167 5.86 21.88 6.02
C SER A 167 5.83 21.20 7.39
N VAL A 168 6.08 19.87 7.44
CA VAL A 168 6.18 19.15 8.71
C VAL A 168 7.58 19.32 9.29
N ALA A 169 7.64 19.61 10.59
CA ALA A 169 8.86 19.52 11.39
C ALA A 169 8.69 18.46 12.48
N GLU A 170 9.76 17.69 12.71
CA GLU A 170 9.79 16.62 13.71
C GLU A 170 10.84 16.90 14.79
N GLY A 171 10.63 16.36 15.98
CA GLY A 171 11.57 16.49 17.09
C GLY A 171 11.36 15.40 18.15
N PRO A 172 12.24 15.35 19.16
CA PRO A 172 12.23 14.31 20.18
C PRO A 172 11.02 14.40 21.11
N GLU A 173 10.57 13.24 21.58
CA GLU A 173 9.54 13.14 22.65
C GLU A 173 10.14 13.37 24.05
N ILE A 174 11.43 13.04 24.22
CA ILE A 174 12.19 13.31 25.42
C ILE A 174 12.91 14.62 25.27
N GLU A 175 12.63 15.57 26.17
CA GLU A 175 13.11 16.94 26.07
C GLU A 175 13.81 17.41 27.36
N THR A 176 14.51 18.50 27.25
CA THR A 176 15.03 19.24 28.40
C THR A 176 14.01 20.29 28.86
N PRO A 177 14.05 20.71 30.13
CA PRO A 177 13.23 21.82 30.62
C PRO A 177 13.42 23.11 29.81
N TYR A 178 14.62 23.34 29.26
CA TYR A 178 14.92 24.50 28.42
C TYR A 178 13.96 24.60 27.23
N TYR A 179 13.87 23.55 26.40
CA TYR A 179 13.01 23.57 25.22
C TYR A 179 11.51 23.46 25.56
N ASN A 180 11.17 22.72 26.62
CA ASN A 180 9.76 22.52 26.98
C ASN A 180 9.16 23.73 27.72
N PHE A 181 9.98 24.56 28.36
CA PHE A 181 9.53 25.67 29.19
C PHE A 181 10.29 26.98 28.98
N GLU A 182 11.59 27.03 29.25
CA GLU A 182 12.34 28.27 29.34
C GLU A 182 12.35 29.04 28.03
N ALA A 183 12.68 28.40 26.92
CA ALA A 183 12.68 29.00 25.57
C ALA A 183 11.28 29.41 25.10
N LEU A 184 10.22 28.97 25.80
CA LEU A 184 8.85 29.37 25.57
C LEU A 184 8.36 30.42 26.61
N ASN A 185 9.28 31.16 27.16
CA ASN A 185 8.96 32.21 28.14
C ASN A 185 8.28 31.72 29.42
N ILE A 186 8.58 30.48 29.83
CA ILE A 186 8.08 29.83 31.07
C ILE A 186 9.27 29.59 32.00
N PRO A 187 9.67 30.58 32.85
CA PRO A 187 10.78 30.45 33.77
C PRO A 187 10.51 29.40 34.85
N GLU A 188 11.55 29.02 35.61
CA GLU A 188 11.53 27.88 36.54
C GLU A 188 10.39 27.94 37.59
N PHE A 189 10.07 29.14 38.08
CA PHE A 189 9.04 29.32 39.10
C PHE A 189 7.71 29.83 38.53
N HIS A 190 7.45 29.64 37.28
CA HIS A 190 6.17 30.05 36.67
C HIS A 190 5.04 29.06 37.04
N PRO A 191 3.87 29.54 37.52
CA PRO A 191 2.76 28.65 37.95
C PRO A 191 2.29 27.65 36.88
N VAL A 192 2.36 28.02 35.60
CA VAL A 192 2.00 27.15 34.48
C VAL A 192 2.80 25.82 34.43
N ARG A 193 3.99 25.77 35.08
CA ARG A 193 4.72 24.48 35.18
C ARG A 193 4.03 23.48 36.10
N ASP A 194 3.36 23.95 37.14
CA ASP A 194 2.60 23.10 38.04
C ASP A 194 1.31 22.60 37.34
N ASP A 195 0.68 23.48 36.55
CA ASP A 195 -0.54 23.16 35.81
C ASP A 195 -0.29 22.16 34.67
N MET A 196 0.94 22.07 34.12
CA MET A 196 1.27 21.20 33.01
C MET A 196 1.56 19.73 33.40
N ASP A 197 1.43 19.35 34.67
CA ASP A 197 1.56 17.95 35.14
C ASP A 197 2.57 17.09 34.38
N THR A 198 3.86 17.42 34.53
CA THR A 198 4.95 16.91 33.70
C THR A 198 5.50 15.57 34.20
N PHE A 199 5.77 14.62 33.29
CA PHE A 199 6.56 13.43 33.57
C PHE A 199 8.04 13.72 33.46
N TYR A 200 8.77 13.71 34.57
CA TYR A 200 10.21 13.77 34.60
C TYR A 200 10.81 12.37 34.51
N ILE A 201 11.93 12.23 33.80
CA ILE A 201 12.63 10.96 33.64
C ILE A 201 13.71 10.86 34.70
N ASP A 202 13.67 9.83 35.52
CA ASP A 202 14.73 9.53 36.49
C ASP A 202 15.91 8.91 35.75
N VAL A 203 16.98 9.67 35.61
CA VAL A 203 18.22 9.23 35.00
C VAL A 203 19.20 8.84 36.11
N PRO A 204 19.56 7.56 36.28
CA PRO A 204 20.48 7.15 37.33
C PRO A 204 21.83 7.90 37.25
N SER A 205 22.21 8.60 38.31
CA SER A 205 23.54 9.20 38.36
C SER A 205 24.60 8.11 38.55
N SER A 206 25.55 8.00 37.65
CA SER A 206 26.74 7.17 37.87
C SER A 206 27.62 7.84 38.95
N ALA A 207 27.98 7.08 39.99
CA ALA A 207 28.75 7.58 41.12
C ALA A 207 30.01 8.38 40.64
N GLY A 208 30.12 9.66 41.08
CA GLY A 208 31.26 10.53 40.83
C GLY A 208 31.17 11.43 39.60
N LYS A 209 30.05 11.49 38.86
CA LYS A 209 29.80 12.47 37.80
C LYS A 209 28.75 13.50 38.22
N GLN A 210 28.79 14.69 37.62
CA GLN A 210 27.72 15.71 37.77
C GLN A 210 26.35 15.04 37.52
N SER A 211 25.35 15.47 38.28
CA SER A 211 23.97 15.02 38.04
C SER A 211 23.60 15.10 36.56
N PRO A 212 23.01 14.04 35.99
CA PRO A 212 22.59 14.11 34.59
C PRO A 212 21.59 15.29 34.40
N PRO A 213 21.50 15.88 33.23
CA PRO A 213 20.53 16.91 32.96
C PRO A 213 19.12 16.37 33.24
N SER A 214 18.27 17.21 33.84
CA SER A 214 16.86 16.88 34.01
C SER A 214 16.24 16.63 32.62
N LEU A 215 15.59 15.48 32.43
CA LEU A 215 14.87 15.15 31.21
C LEU A 215 13.39 14.94 31.52
N LEU A 216 12.54 15.19 30.57
CA LEU A 216 11.11 15.06 30.70
C LEU A 216 10.48 14.52 29.40
N LEU A 217 9.27 13.99 29.50
CA LEU A 217 8.41 13.76 28.34
C LEU A 217 7.71 15.08 27.99
N ARG A 218 7.81 15.52 26.71
CA ARG A 218 7.25 16.81 26.29
C ARG A 218 5.75 16.90 26.57
N THR A 219 5.32 18.02 27.12
CA THR A 219 3.90 18.29 27.45
C THR A 219 3.11 18.91 26.31
N HIS A 220 3.81 19.35 25.26
CA HIS A 220 3.30 19.91 24.02
C HIS A 220 4.37 19.75 22.93
N THR A 221 4.05 20.05 21.68
CA THR A 221 5.02 19.94 20.57
C THR A 221 5.80 21.23 20.29
N SER A 222 5.56 22.31 21.04
CA SER A 222 6.26 23.62 20.93
C SER A 222 7.79 23.56 21.00
N PRO A 223 8.44 22.60 21.74
CA PRO A 223 9.90 22.45 21.70
C PRO A 223 10.47 22.39 20.27
N VAL A 224 9.75 21.75 19.35
CA VAL A 224 10.19 21.62 17.96
C VAL A 224 10.11 22.95 17.22
N GLN A 225 9.19 23.85 17.59
CA GLN A 225 9.15 25.22 17.03
C GLN A 225 10.45 25.98 17.37
N ILE A 226 10.90 25.91 18.63
CA ILE A 226 12.17 26.51 19.05
C ILE A 226 13.34 25.89 18.28
N ARG A 227 13.43 24.56 18.23
CA ARG A 227 14.47 23.83 17.50
C ARG A 227 14.49 24.17 16.00
N THR A 228 13.33 24.45 15.42
CA THR A 228 13.20 24.84 14.01
C THR A 228 13.73 26.26 13.80
N MET A 229 13.32 27.20 14.65
CA MET A 229 13.78 28.60 14.57
C MET A 229 15.28 28.76 14.86
N GLU A 230 15.87 27.91 15.72
CA GLU A 230 17.32 27.90 15.93
C GLU A 230 18.13 27.52 14.67
N LYS A 231 17.55 26.71 13.80
CA LYS A 231 18.23 26.16 12.60
C LYS A 231 17.88 26.88 11.31
N THR A 232 16.72 27.53 11.27
CA THR A 232 16.16 28.12 10.04
C THR A 232 15.91 29.59 10.24
N LYS A 233 16.22 30.43 9.24
CA LYS A 233 15.85 31.85 9.24
C LYS A 233 14.45 32.03 8.65
N PRO A 234 13.71 33.09 9.04
CA PRO A 234 12.44 33.43 8.40
C PRO A 234 12.60 33.58 6.86
N PRO A 235 11.59 33.19 6.07
CA PRO A 235 10.26 32.74 6.50
C PRO A 235 10.24 31.29 7.03
N VAL A 236 9.49 31.05 8.12
CA VAL A 236 9.25 29.74 8.70
C VAL A 236 7.75 29.49 8.69
N ARG A 237 7.31 28.36 8.13
CA ARG A 237 5.92 27.89 8.17
C ARG A 237 5.94 26.39 8.38
N VAL A 238 5.71 25.95 9.61
CA VAL A 238 5.79 24.55 9.98
C VAL A 238 4.60 24.13 10.82
N ILE A 239 4.21 22.87 10.66
CA ILE A 239 3.36 22.14 11.60
C ILE A 239 4.17 21.04 12.25
N VAL A 240 3.87 20.77 13.51
CA VAL A 240 4.60 19.81 14.34
C VAL A 240 3.62 18.77 14.89
N PRO A 241 3.36 17.69 14.14
CA PRO A 241 2.57 16.57 14.63
C PRO A 241 3.39 15.73 15.62
N GLY A 242 2.75 15.26 16.69
CA GLY A 242 3.42 14.38 17.62
C GLY A 242 2.62 13.96 18.83
N LYS A 243 3.19 13.01 19.57
CA LYS A 243 2.68 12.61 20.89
C LYS A 243 3.16 13.59 21.95
N VAL A 244 2.31 13.79 22.93
CA VAL A 244 2.56 14.61 24.11
C VAL A 244 2.09 13.90 25.37
N TYR A 245 2.62 14.28 26.52
CA TYR A 245 2.45 13.51 27.75
C TYR A 245 2.14 14.46 28.93
N ARG A 246 1.06 14.16 29.67
CA ARG A 246 0.68 14.87 30.89
C ARG A 246 0.25 13.87 31.95
N ARG A 247 0.45 14.15 33.23
CA ARG A 247 0.06 13.26 34.31
C ARG A 247 -1.44 13.33 34.62
N ASP A 248 -2.27 13.55 33.61
CA ASP A 248 -3.72 13.52 33.74
C ASP A 248 -4.20 12.11 34.12
N ASN A 249 -5.19 12.04 34.98
CA ASN A 249 -5.88 10.79 35.26
C ASN A 249 -6.72 10.39 34.04
N PRO A 250 -6.57 9.16 33.53
CA PRO A 250 -7.34 8.70 32.37
C PRO A 250 -8.85 8.67 32.69
N ASP A 251 -9.63 9.35 31.85
CA ASP A 251 -11.08 9.30 31.81
C ASP A 251 -11.60 9.26 30.36
N ALA A 252 -12.90 9.47 30.15
CA ALA A 252 -13.47 9.47 28.78
C ALA A 252 -12.96 10.63 27.89
N THR A 253 -12.36 11.66 28.46
CA THR A 253 -11.92 12.89 27.78
C THR A 253 -10.44 13.17 27.92
N HIS A 254 -9.75 12.51 28.83
CA HIS A 254 -8.33 12.69 29.14
C HIS A 254 -7.54 11.38 29.02
N SER A 255 -6.31 11.49 28.56
CA SER A 255 -5.32 10.41 28.55
C SER A 255 -3.96 11.00 28.93
N PHE A 256 -3.14 10.21 29.64
CA PHE A 256 -1.76 10.62 29.99
C PHE A 256 -0.86 10.77 28.77
N MET A 257 -1.21 10.16 27.65
CA MET A 257 -0.58 10.32 26.35
C MET A 257 -1.68 10.62 25.33
N PHE A 258 -1.49 11.68 24.53
CA PHE A 258 -2.40 12.05 23.45
C PHE A 258 -1.62 12.67 22.29
N HIS A 259 -2.31 13.02 21.23
CA HIS A 259 -1.68 13.56 20.03
C HIS A 259 -2.00 15.04 19.86
N GLN A 260 -0.99 15.80 19.42
CA GLN A 260 -1.10 17.22 19.16
C GLN A 260 -0.47 17.58 17.81
N ILE A 261 -1.02 18.56 17.14
CA ILE A 261 -0.35 19.31 16.07
C ILE A 261 -0.24 20.75 16.53
N GLU A 262 0.96 21.27 16.54
CA GLU A 262 1.18 22.70 16.66
C GLU A 262 1.68 23.30 15.36
N GLY A 263 1.30 24.54 15.09
CA GLY A 263 1.76 25.27 13.94
C GLY A 263 2.48 26.55 14.34
N LEU A 264 3.46 26.91 13.54
CA LEU A 264 4.24 28.14 13.66
C LEU A 264 4.39 28.77 12.28
N ALA A 265 4.05 30.06 12.19
CA ALA A 265 4.42 30.89 11.03
C ALA A 265 5.16 32.13 11.53
N VAL A 266 6.36 32.37 10.99
CA VAL A 266 7.19 33.58 11.30
C VAL A 266 7.72 34.14 10.00
N ASP A 267 7.50 35.46 9.81
CA ASP A 267 8.01 36.20 8.65
C ASP A 267 8.14 37.67 9.02
N SER A 268 8.54 38.57 8.08
CA SER A 268 8.70 39.99 8.30
C SER A 268 7.42 40.75 8.60
N ASP A 269 6.28 40.32 8.03
CA ASP A 269 5.05 41.12 7.97
C ASP A 269 3.78 40.36 8.38
N ILE A 270 3.90 39.28 9.19
CA ILE A 270 2.73 38.52 9.63
C ILE A 270 1.89 39.36 10.61
N THR A 271 0.61 39.41 10.30
CA THR A 271 -0.38 40.17 11.09
C THR A 271 -1.34 39.22 11.82
N PHE A 272 -2.11 39.77 12.75
CA PHE A 272 -3.21 39.03 13.39
C PHE A 272 -4.29 38.61 12.37
N CYS A 273 -4.47 39.37 11.28
CA CYS A 273 -5.39 38.98 10.20
C CYS A 273 -4.90 37.72 9.44
N ASP A 274 -3.60 37.60 9.19
CA ASP A 274 -3.02 36.41 8.57
C ASP A 274 -3.22 35.17 9.46
N PHE A 275 -3.00 35.35 10.76
CA PHE A 275 -3.27 34.33 11.76
C PHE A 275 -4.75 33.89 11.73
N THR A 276 -5.67 34.83 11.88
CA THR A 276 -7.11 34.51 11.93
C THR A 276 -7.59 33.88 10.63
N GLY A 277 -7.14 34.40 9.48
CA GLY A 277 -7.45 33.85 8.16
C GLY A 277 -6.97 32.41 7.98
N THR A 278 -5.75 32.12 8.43
CA THR A 278 -5.17 30.77 8.40
C THR A 278 -6.01 29.77 9.23
N ILE A 279 -6.36 30.15 10.44
CA ILE A 279 -7.14 29.28 11.34
C ILE A 279 -8.58 29.13 10.85
N GLU A 280 -9.22 30.18 10.37
CA GLU A 280 -10.58 30.06 9.77
C GLU A 280 -10.57 29.15 8.54
N TYR A 281 -9.55 29.26 7.69
CA TYR A 281 -9.41 28.37 6.54
C TYR A 281 -9.33 26.92 7.00
N PHE A 282 -8.44 26.60 7.96
CA PHE A 282 -8.32 25.26 8.52
C PHE A 282 -9.66 24.73 9.05
N VAL A 283 -10.35 25.48 9.89
CA VAL A 283 -11.60 25.05 10.50
C VAL A 283 -12.70 24.79 9.45
N LYS A 284 -12.79 25.63 8.43
CA LYS A 284 -13.76 25.47 7.33
C LYS A 284 -13.44 24.26 6.44
N GLN A 285 -12.15 23.97 6.18
CA GLN A 285 -11.76 22.78 5.44
C GLN A 285 -12.01 21.50 6.25
N PHE A 286 -11.71 21.51 7.53
CA PHE A 286 -11.80 20.32 8.38
C PHE A 286 -13.23 19.96 8.81
N PHE A 287 -14.05 20.96 9.18
CA PHE A 287 -15.42 20.77 9.67
C PHE A 287 -16.50 21.14 8.66
N GLY A 288 -16.13 21.77 7.57
CA GLY A 288 -17.04 22.23 6.51
C GLY A 288 -17.31 23.73 6.52
N PRO A 289 -17.75 24.29 5.37
CA PRO A 289 -17.86 25.73 5.15
C PRO A 289 -18.95 26.42 5.99
N GLY A 290 -19.88 25.68 6.56
CA GLY A 290 -20.98 26.21 7.37
C GLY A 290 -20.59 26.52 8.83
N VAL A 291 -19.40 26.08 9.26
CA VAL A 291 -18.95 26.30 10.64
C VAL A 291 -18.51 27.73 10.84
N LYS A 292 -19.09 28.38 11.85
CA LYS A 292 -18.70 29.72 12.28
C LYS A 292 -17.60 29.64 13.32
N THR A 293 -16.74 30.64 13.34
CA THR A 293 -15.59 30.74 14.24
C THR A 293 -15.69 32.00 15.10
N ARG A 294 -15.12 31.97 16.30
CA ARG A 294 -14.92 33.13 17.15
C ARG A 294 -13.65 33.02 17.96
N PHE A 295 -13.10 34.14 18.34
CA PHE A 295 -11.95 34.24 19.24
C PHE A 295 -12.41 34.73 20.60
N ARG A 296 -11.83 34.17 21.65
CA ARG A 296 -11.92 34.69 23.03
C ARG A 296 -10.53 35.06 23.50
N PRO A 297 -10.33 36.24 24.11
CA PRO A 297 -9.04 36.56 24.73
C PRO A 297 -8.65 35.47 25.75
N SER A 298 -7.38 35.14 25.78
CA SER A 298 -6.79 34.18 26.72
C SER A 298 -5.38 34.61 27.08
N TYR A 299 -4.66 33.83 27.84
CA TYR A 299 -3.29 34.06 28.22
C TYR A 299 -2.44 32.81 28.08
N PHE A 300 -1.35 32.90 27.31
CA PHE A 300 -0.29 31.91 27.25
C PHE A 300 1.06 32.64 27.35
N PRO A 301 2.05 32.10 28.13
CA PRO A 301 3.34 32.83 28.34
C PRO A 301 4.14 33.09 27.07
N PHE A 302 3.91 32.31 26.01
CA PHE A 302 4.65 32.32 24.74
C PHE A 302 3.91 33.04 23.60
N THR A 303 2.72 33.62 23.86
CA THR A 303 1.95 34.37 22.87
C THR A 303 1.37 35.67 23.43
N GLU A 304 1.38 36.77 22.63
CA GLU A 304 0.77 38.05 22.93
C GLU A 304 0.36 38.78 21.63
N PRO A 305 -0.92 39.00 21.34
CA PRO A 305 -2.07 38.58 22.12
C PRO A 305 -2.34 37.06 21.98
N SER A 306 -2.86 36.49 23.09
CA SER A 306 -3.29 35.11 23.15
C SER A 306 -4.80 35.00 22.99
N VAL A 307 -5.27 33.95 22.33
CA VAL A 307 -6.69 33.66 22.12
C VAL A 307 -7.01 32.18 22.23
N GLU A 308 -8.20 31.90 22.69
CA GLU A 308 -8.84 30.59 22.50
C GLU A 308 -9.76 30.66 21.30
N PHE A 309 -9.73 29.59 20.50
CA PHE A 309 -10.48 29.50 19.26
C PHE A 309 -11.67 28.55 19.41
N ASP A 310 -12.88 29.08 19.23
CA ASP A 310 -14.11 28.32 19.28
C ASP A 310 -14.72 28.15 17.87
N ALA A 311 -15.31 26.98 17.63
CA ALA A 311 -16.17 26.74 16.48
C ALA A 311 -17.64 26.61 16.90
N SER A 312 -18.55 27.00 16.02
CA SER A 312 -19.98 26.69 16.24
C SER A 312 -20.18 25.18 16.35
N CYS A 313 -20.99 24.76 17.30
CA CYS A 313 -21.18 23.35 17.59
C CYS A 313 -21.74 22.61 16.38
N ILE A 314 -20.98 21.66 15.85
CA ILE A 314 -21.35 20.86 14.69
C ILE A 314 -22.52 19.91 14.95
N PHE A 315 -22.77 19.54 16.21
CA PHE A 315 -23.83 18.62 16.61
C PHE A 315 -25.22 19.28 16.66
N CYS A 316 -25.27 20.58 16.96
CA CYS A 316 -26.52 21.33 17.03
C CYS A 316 -26.56 22.54 16.05
N ASN A 317 -25.63 22.60 15.12
CA ASN A 317 -25.47 23.70 14.18
C ASN A 317 -25.43 25.09 14.84
N GLY A 318 -24.79 25.18 16.02
CA GLY A 318 -24.62 26.40 16.77
C GLY A 318 -25.87 26.87 17.54
N THR A 319 -26.97 26.11 17.55
CA THR A 319 -28.23 26.52 18.22
C THR A 319 -28.23 26.37 19.72
N GLY A 320 -27.34 25.53 20.27
CA GLY A 320 -27.32 25.14 21.69
C GLY A 320 -28.34 24.06 22.05
N SER A 321 -29.25 23.69 21.14
CA SER A 321 -30.31 22.70 21.37
C SER A 321 -30.21 21.57 20.34
N ASN A 322 -30.52 20.35 20.75
CA ASN A 322 -30.62 19.21 19.84
C ASN A 322 -31.96 19.24 19.04
N PHE A 323 -32.14 18.31 18.11
CA PHE A 323 -33.35 18.23 17.26
C PHE A 323 -34.65 18.04 18.05
N SER A 324 -34.63 17.54 19.28
CA SER A 324 -35.80 17.41 20.16
C SER A 324 -36.07 18.66 21.01
N GLY A 325 -35.29 19.73 20.84
CA GLY A 325 -35.39 20.96 21.65
C GLY A 325 -34.69 20.90 23.01
N ALA A 326 -34.09 19.75 23.37
CA ALA A 326 -33.33 19.64 24.60
C ALA A 326 -31.93 20.27 24.45
N THR A 327 -31.35 20.69 25.58
CA THR A 327 -29.99 21.24 25.61
C THR A 327 -28.97 20.30 24.96
N CYS A 328 -28.16 20.80 24.03
CA CYS A 328 -27.12 20.02 23.40
C CYS A 328 -26.06 19.62 24.44
N SER A 329 -25.88 18.32 24.64
CA SER A 329 -24.91 17.76 25.60
C SER A 329 -23.46 18.08 25.27
N LYS A 330 -23.13 18.22 23.98
CA LYS A 330 -21.77 18.47 23.51
C LYS A 330 -21.29 19.90 23.77
N CYS A 331 -22.12 20.90 23.50
CA CYS A 331 -21.78 22.30 23.77
C CYS A 331 -22.43 22.85 25.06
N LYS A 332 -23.11 21.99 25.83
CA LYS A 332 -23.79 22.35 27.10
C LYS A 332 -24.71 23.56 26.93
N GLY A 333 -25.38 23.69 25.80
CA GLY A 333 -26.30 24.79 25.47
C GLY A 333 -25.67 26.08 24.98
N SER A 334 -24.34 26.18 24.94
CA SER A 334 -23.64 27.42 24.51
C SER A 334 -23.71 27.66 22.98
N GLY A 335 -23.92 26.62 22.19
CA GLY A 335 -23.80 26.66 20.73
C GLY A 335 -22.36 26.68 20.23
N TRP A 336 -21.34 26.67 21.10
CA TRP A 336 -19.92 26.78 20.78
C TRP A 336 -19.11 25.65 21.41
N ILE A 337 -18.06 25.25 20.70
CA ILE A 337 -17.09 24.26 21.18
C ILE A 337 -15.70 24.90 21.07
N GLU A 338 -15.00 24.94 22.20
CA GLU A 338 -13.58 25.32 22.23
C GLU A 338 -12.75 24.23 21.53
N LEU A 339 -11.93 24.67 20.57
CA LEU A 339 -11.08 23.77 19.79
C LEU A 339 -9.64 23.77 20.31
N PHE A 340 -9.02 24.96 20.46
CA PHE A 340 -7.60 25.08 20.83
C PHE A 340 -7.19 26.51 21.20
N GLY A 341 -6.00 26.62 21.81
CA GLY A 341 -5.32 27.88 22.08
C GLY A 341 -4.37 28.28 20.95
N ALA A 342 -4.23 29.60 20.76
CA ALA A 342 -3.38 30.17 19.71
C ALA A 342 -3.03 31.63 20.05
N GLY A 343 -2.12 32.24 19.27
CA GLY A 343 -1.80 33.67 19.43
C GLY A 343 -0.64 34.12 18.57
N MET A 344 -0.36 35.41 18.62
CA MET A 344 0.89 35.96 18.05
C MET A 344 2.06 35.56 18.95
N VAL A 345 3.18 35.16 18.35
CA VAL A 345 4.37 34.76 19.13
C VAL A 345 4.89 35.93 19.96
N ASP A 346 5.07 35.69 21.26
CA ASP A 346 5.61 36.69 22.17
C ASP A 346 7.04 37.10 21.75
N PRO A 347 7.35 38.39 21.70
CA PRO A 347 8.70 38.89 21.36
C PRO A 347 9.83 38.27 22.19
N ALA A 348 9.58 37.86 23.44
CA ALA A 348 10.56 37.21 24.29
C ALA A 348 11.03 35.85 23.71
N VAL A 349 10.15 35.12 23.06
CA VAL A 349 10.48 33.83 22.41
C VAL A 349 11.51 34.00 21.31
N TYR A 350 11.43 35.09 20.53
CA TYR A 350 12.40 35.38 19.49
C TYR A 350 13.82 35.64 20.03
N GLY A 351 13.91 36.16 21.28
CA GLY A 351 15.20 36.36 21.97
C GLY A 351 15.96 35.06 22.21
N PHE A 352 15.26 33.96 22.50
CA PHE A 352 15.87 32.63 22.72
C PHE A 352 16.43 31.99 21.45
N VAL A 353 15.91 32.37 20.27
CA VAL A 353 16.33 31.84 18.97
C VAL A 353 17.16 32.84 18.14
N ASN A 354 17.60 33.94 18.75
CA ASN A 354 18.39 34.99 18.09
C ASN A 354 17.70 35.65 16.88
N TYR A 355 16.37 35.75 16.90
CA TYR A 355 15.62 36.55 15.92
C TYR A 355 15.45 37.97 16.46
N ASP A 356 15.50 38.99 15.57
CA ASP A 356 15.23 40.38 15.94
C ASP A 356 13.71 40.64 15.99
N PRO A 357 13.11 40.81 17.18
CA PRO A 357 11.66 40.98 17.32
C PRO A 357 11.10 42.25 16.67
N LYS A 358 11.98 43.18 16.21
CA LYS A 358 11.58 44.35 15.44
C LYS A 358 11.46 44.07 13.95
N LYS A 359 12.00 42.95 13.48
CA LYS A 359 12.03 42.58 12.06
C LYS A 359 11.15 41.41 11.71
N VAL A 360 10.66 40.69 12.70
CA VAL A 360 9.83 39.51 12.49
C VAL A 360 8.57 39.55 13.36
N SER A 361 7.53 39.01 12.84
CA SER A 361 6.30 38.71 13.56
C SER A 361 5.83 37.31 13.19
N GLY A 362 4.96 36.73 13.98
CA GLY A 362 4.47 35.37 13.70
C GLY A 362 3.34 34.99 14.61
N PHE A 363 2.73 33.86 14.31
CA PHE A 363 1.70 33.25 15.14
C PHE A 363 1.99 31.78 15.38
N ALA A 364 1.43 31.27 16.48
CA ALA A 364 1.45 29.86 16.82
C ALA A 364 0.07 29.39 17.26
N PHE A 365 -0.20 28.10 17.08
CA PHE A 365 -1.42 27.44 17.55
C PHE A 365 -1.14 25.99 17.96
N GLY A 366 -1.95 25.42 18.86
CA GLY A 366 -1.79 24.04 19.33
C GLY A 366 -3.11 23.32 19.37
N ILE A 367 -3.24 22.23 18.59
CA ILE A 367 -4.48 21.51 18.34
C ILE A 367 -4.37 20.08 18.88
N GLY A 368 -5.28 19.69 19.79
CA GLY A 368 -5.40 18.29 20.24
C GLY A 368 -6.12 17.43 19.20
N ILE A 369 -5.39 16.50 18.59
CA ILE A 369 -5.89 15.67 17.47
C ILE A 369 -6.96 14.69 17.92
N ASP A 370 -6.75 14.04 19.06
CA ASP A 370 -7.74 13.09 19.63
C ASP A 370 -9.07 13.79 19.84
N ARG A 371 -9.07 15.02 20.39
CA ARG A 371 -10.28 15.83 20.57
C ARG A 371 -10.95 16.17 19.24
N LEU A 372 -10.18 16.57 18.23
CA LEU A 372 -10.75 16.82 16.89
C LEU A 372 -11.34 15.57 16.27
N ALA A 373 -10.69 14.41 16.41
CA ALA A 373 -11.21 13.12 15.97
C ALA A 373 -12.52 12.76 16.69
N MET A 374 -12.57 12.92 18.01
CA MET A 374 -13.78 12.71 18.80
C MET A 374 -14.93 13.60 18.31
N LEU A 375 -14.67 14.88 18.09
CA LEU A 375 -15.68 15.81 17.58
C LEU A 375 -16.15 15.43 16.17
N LYS A 376 -15.24 15.18 15.25
CA LYS A 376 -15.56 14.92 13.85
C LYS A 376 -16.35 13.63 13.66
N TYR A 377 -16.00 12.58 14.39
CA TYR A 377 -16.58 11.24 14.24
C TYR A 377 -17.62 10.89 15.33
N GLY A 378 -17.94 11.82 16.22
CA GLY A 378 -18.93 11.60 17.27
C GLY A 378 -18.52 10.55 18.30
N ILE A 379 -17.24 10.44 18.61
CA ILE A 379 -16.69 9.50 19.57
C ILE A 379 -16.74 10.12 20.98
N ASP A 380 -17.28 9.40 21.94
CA ASP A 380 -17.51 9.90 23.29
C ASP A 380 -16.42 9.53 24.29
N ASP A 381 -15.56 8.57 23.97
CA ASP A 381 -14.51 8.05 24.84
C ASP A 381 -13.17 8.03 24.12
N ILE A 382 -12.19 8.82 24.58
CA ILE A 382 -10.84 8.89 24.04
C ILE A 382 -10.09 7.56 24.14
N GLN A 383 -10.42 6.73 25.14
CA GLN A 383 -9.71 5.47 25.42
C GLN A 383 -9.82 4.47 24.27
N VAL A 384 -10.88 4.55 23.44
CA VAL A 384 -11.06 3.65 22.29
C VAL A 384 -9.96 3.79 21.24
N PHE A 385 -9.27 4.95 21.20
CA PHE A 385 -8.14 5.15 20.30
C PHE A 385 -6.90 4.32 20.69
N PHE A 386 -6.80 3.90 21.95
CA PHE A 386 -5.61 3.25 22.51
C PHE A 386 -5.84 1.75 22.80
N GLN A 387 -7.07 1.27 22.74
CA GLN A 387 -7.42 -0.12 23.08
C GLN A 387 -7.14 -1.13 21.95
N ASN A 388 -6.85 -0.67 20.73
CA ASN A 388 -6.64 -1.52 19.55
C ASN A 388 -7.79 -2.50 19.26
N ASP A 389 -9.03 -2.14 19.58
CA ASP A 389 -10.20 -2.96 19.29
C ASP A 389 -10.45 -2.98 17.78
N VAL A 390 -10.29 -4.16 17.16
CA VAL A 390 -10.46 -4.34 15.72
C VAL A 390 -11.88 -4.00 15.26
N ARG A 391 -12.90 -4.15 16.13
CA ARG A 391 -14.29 -3.79 15.82
C ARG A 391 -14.45 -2.28 15.69
N PHE A 392 -13.70 -1.51 16.49
CA PHE A 392 -13.64 -0.06 16.38
C PHE A 392 -12.89 0.36 15.11
N LEU A 393 -11.70 -0.18 14.90
CA LEU A 393 -10.85 0.20 13.75
C LEU A 393 -11.51 -0.08 12.40
N ARG A 394 -12.26 -1.18 12.28
CA ARG A 394 -12.98 -1.54 11.04
C ARG A 394 -14.12 -0.61 10.65
N GLN A 395 -14.56 0.28 11.55
CA GLN A 395 -15.59 1.27 11.22
C GLN A 395 -15.04 2.42 10.36
N PHE A 396 -13.71 2.53 10.27
CA PHE A 396 -12.98 3.60 9.54
C PHE A 396 -12.04 2.96 8.51
N PRO A 397 -12.56 2.47 7.37
CA PRO A 397 -11.78 1.75 6.34
C PRO A 397 -10.81 2.65 5.57
#